data_b11adfb05f8e1065bb23f45ecc111d53
#
_entry.id   b11adfb05f8e1065bb23f45ecc111d53
#
_cell.length_a   1.000
_cell.length_b   1.000
_cell.length_c   1.000
_cell.angle_alpha   90.00
_cell.angle_beta   90.00
_cell.angle_gamma   90.00
#
_symmetry.space_group_name_H-M   'P 1'
#
loop_
_entity.id
_entity.type
_entity.pdbx_description
1 polymer ?
#
loop_
_entity_poly.entity_id
_entity_poly.type
_entity_poly.pdbx_seq_one_letter_code
_entity_poly.pdbx_strand_id
1 'polypeptide(L)'
;MKRDLVIEGKFIRLEEVQPKHFPYIIEWRNNPENNKYLNQPFKLTMELQTKWYEEKYLKDDTQGLFVAIDKDDGVPFATIGWTDYDVNKHILIAGRLLVGKAEYRGSMKWYEATLLANKYLYEQLGICVMYSHVVIGNVASEKWHKKWGYRRNGGMIAFPCELVVNGMRQHEYYRTYEMFSRANNN
;
A
#
# COMPACT_ATOMS: atom_id res chain seq x y z
N MET A 1 12.11 8.04 -10.18
CA MET A 1 11.02 8.51 -9.28
C MET A 1 11.65 9.41 -8.22
N LYS A 2 10.94 10.46 -7.73
CA LYS A 2 11.49 11.32 -6.67
C LYS A 2 11.43 10.56 -5.34
N ARG A 3 12.56 10.44 -4.65
CA ARG A 3 12.67 9.74 -3.35
C ARG A 3 12.47 10.66 -2.13
N ASP A 4 12.06 11.90 -2.35
CA ASP A 4 11.77 12.91 -1.32
C ASP A 4 10.35 13.51 -1.47
N LEU A 5 9.46 12.78 -2.13
CA LEU A 5 8.11 13.24 -2.41
C LEU A 5 7.29 13.39 -1.11
N VAL A 6 6.64 14.54 -0.98
CA VAL A 6 5.66 14.83 0.07
C VAL A 6 4.34 15.24 -0.59
N ILE A 7 3.25 14.67 -0.14
CA ILE A 7 1.89 15.01 -0.57
C ILE A 7 1.13 15.54 0.65
N GLU A 8 0.76 16.81 0.63
CA GLU A 8 0.04 17.46 1.71
C GLU A 8 -1.46 17.19 1.61
N GLY A 9 -2.05 16.73 2.72
CA GLY A 9 -3.48 16.63 2.94
C GLY A 9 -3.96 17.64 3.98
N LYS A 10 -5.25 17.58 4.31
CA LYS A 10 -5.85 18.43 5.35
C LYS A 10 -5.40 18.01 6.75
N PHE A 11 -5.53 16.73 7.05
CA PHE A 11 -5.26 16.14 8.38
C PHE A 11 -3.95 15.37 8.45
N ILE A 12 -3.45 14.93 7.29
CA ILE A 12 -2.24 14.12 7.19
C ILE A 12 -1.32 14.66 6.08
N ARG A 13 -0.08 14.16 6.07
CA ARG A 13 0.76 14.19 4.88
C ARG A 13 1.28 12.80 4.57
N LEU A 14 1.51 12.52 3.31
CA LEU A 14 2.24 11.34 2.85
C LEU A 14 3.68 11.74 2.57
N GLU A 15 4.62 11.06 3.18
CA GLU A 15 6.03 11.20 2.87
C GLU A 15 6.54 9.91 2.21
N GLU A 16 7.32 10.02 1.16
CA GLU A 16 8.04 8.87 0.65
C GLU A 16 8.96 8.32 1.74
N VAL A 17 9.05 6.98 1.82
CA VAL A 17 9.80 6.31 2.90
C VAL A 17 11.26 6.78 2.96
N GLN A 18 11.73 7.07 4.16
CA GLN A 18 13.09 7.49 4.47
C GLN A 18 13.58 6.78 5.75
N PRO A 19 14.89 6.78 6.04
CA PRO A 19 15.44 6.11 7.23
C PRO A 19 14.79 6.53 8.56
N LYS A 20 14.35 7.78 8.68
CA LYS A 20 13.63 8.27 9.88
C LYS A 20 12.33 7.51 10.19
N HIS A 21 11.74 6.83 9.19
CA HIS A 21 10.51 6.07 9.35
C HIS A 21 10.73 4.60 9.75
N PHE A 22 11.97 4.10 9.65
CA PHE A 22 12.26 2.68 9.88
C PHE A 22 11.88 2.17 11.27
N PRO A 23 12.12 2.91 12.38
CA PRO A 23 11.71 2.42 13.70
C PRO A 23 10.23 2.09 13.78
N TYR A 24 9.37 2.94 13.21
CA TYR A 24 7.92 2.73 13.18
C TYR A 24 7.53 1.53 12.31
N ILE A 25 8.08 1.43 11.10
CA ILE A 25 7.81 0.33 10.19
C ILE A 25 8.22 -1.01 10.80
N ILE A 26 9.38 -1.07 11.46
CA ILE A 26 9.90 -2.27 12.12
C ILE A 26 8.97 -2.67 13.28
N GLU A 27 8.58 -1.73 14.13
CA GLU A 27 7.65 -1.97 15.22
C GLU A 27 6.32 -2.55 14.68
N TRP A 28 5.71 -1.89 13.69
CA TRP A 28 4.42 -2.31 13.16
C TRP A 28 4.46 -3.66 12.48
N ARG A 29 5.51 -3.92 11.71
CA ARG A 29 5.65 -5.18 10.97
C ARG A 29 6.01 -6.36 11.88
N ASN A 30 6.63 -6.12 13.01
CA ASN A 30 6.93 -7.14 14.02
C ASN A 30 5.78 -7.38 15.02
N ASN A 31 4.79 -6.50 15.06
CA ASN A 31 3.64 -6.67 15.94
C ASN A 31 2.76 -7.84 15.42
N PRO A 32 2.52 -8.89 16.25
CA PRO A 32 1.70 -10.05 15.85
C PRO A 32 0.29 -9.69 15.36
N GLU A 33 -0.31 -8.65 15.91
CA GLU A 33 -1.64 -8.17 15.50
C GLU A 33 -1.65 -7.59 14.08
N ASN A 34 -0.51 -7.09 13.61
CA ASN A 34 -0.36 -6.49 12.28
C ASN A 34 0.19 -7.49 11.26
N ASN A 35 1.05 -8.43 11.67
CA ASN A 35 1.82 -9.24 10.73
C ASN A 35 1.15 -10.54 10.30
N LYS A 36 0.00 -10.89 10.86
CA LYS A 36 -0.73 -12.13 10.59
C LYS A 36 -0.89 -12.46 9.10
N TYR A 37 -1.04 -11.46 8.26
CA TYR A 37 -1.23 -11.59 6.82
C TYR A 37 -0.10 -10.97 6.00
N LEU A 38 1.01 -10.60 6.66
CA LEU A 38 2.18 -10.10 5.96
C LEU A 38 3.05 -11.26 5.48
N ASN A 39 3.57 -11.12 4.27
CA ASN A 39 4.57 -12.04 3.75
C ASN A 39 5.94 -11.74 4.40
N GLN A 40 6.08 -12.08 5.69
CA GLN A 40 7.29 -11.81 6.48
C GLN A 40 7.54 -12.98 7.45
N PRO A 41 8.26 -14.02 7.00
CA PRO A 41 8.54 -15.21 7.85
C PRO A 41 9.69 -14.97 8.86
N PHE A 42 10.13 -13.74 9.06
CA PHE A 42 11.26 -13.38 9.92
C PHE A 42 10.97 -12.11 10.72
N LYS A 43 11.70 -11.92 11.81
CA LYS A 43 11.67 -10.66 12.55
C LYS A 43 12.45 -9.59 11.78
N LEU A 44 11.80 -8.48 11.48
CA LEU A 44 12.43 -7.34 10.80
C LEU A 44 13.36 -6.61 11.78
N THR A 45 14.60 -6.35 11.37
CA THR A 45 15.60 -5.60 12.12
C THR A 45 15.95 -4.30 11.40
N MET A 46 16.62 -3.38 12.09
CA MET A 46 17.11 -2.14 11.48
C MET A 46 18.06 -2.43 10.32
N GLU A 47 18.95 -3.41 10.49
CA GLU A 47 19.90 -3.83 9.45
C GLU A 47 19.16 -4.33 8.20
N LEU A 48 18.17 -5.23 8.35
CA LEU A 48 17.38 -5.76 7.24
C LEU A 48 16.56 -4.66 6.53
N GLN A 49 16.00 -3.74 7.30
CA GLN A 49 15.24 -2.61 6.73
C GLN A 49 16.14 -1.65 5.96
N THR A 50 17.32 -1.34 6.50
CA THR A 50 18.34 -0.50 5.83
C THR A 50 18.83 -1.17 4.55
N LYS A 51 19.19 -2.45 4.63
CA LYS A 51 19.64 -3.22 3.46
C LYS A 51 18.59 -3.26 2.35
N TRP A 52 17.31 -3.52 2.70
CA TRP A 52 16.22 -3.46 1.73
C TRP A 52 16.11 -2.07 1.09
N TYR A 53 16.20 -1.00 1.88
CA TYR A 53 16.09 0.37 1.39
C TYR A 53 17.21 0.72 0.40
N GLU A 54 18.47 0.47 0.77
CA GLU A 54 19.65 0.85 -0.02
C GLU A 54 19.87 -0.05 -1.25
N GLU A 55 19.69 -1.37 -1.10
CA GLU A 55 20.03 -2.33 -2.14
C GLU A 55 18.87 -2.61 -3.11
N LYS A 56 17.62 -2.42 -2.66
CA LYS A 56 16.43 -2.71 -3.47
C LYS A 56 15.56 -1.50 -3.73
N TYR A 57 15.13 -0.80 -2.68
CA TYR A 57 14.17 0.28 -2.82
C TYR A 57 14.73 1.46 -3.63
N LEU A 58 15.92 1.95 -3.29
CA LEU A 58 16.55 3.08 -3.98
C LEU A 58 16.97 2.77 -5.43
N LYS A 59 17.16 1.49 -5.77
CA LYS A 59 17.62 1.04 -7.08
C LYS A 59 16.51 0.60 -8.03
N ASP A 60 15.26 0.60 -7.56
CA ASP A 60 14.12 0.09 -8.31
C ASP A 60 13.02 1.15 -8.42
N ASP A 61 12.92 1.77 -9.58
CA ASP A 61 11.93 2.81 -9.88
C ASP A 61 10.52 2.26 -10.16
N THR A 62 10.34 0.94 -10.19
CA THR A 62 9.03 0.33 -10.38
C THR A 62 8.22 0.24 -9.09
N GLN A 63 8.78 0.66 -7.96
CA GLN A 63 8.12 0.60 -6.66
C GLN A 63 8.12 1.93 -5.92
N GLY A 64 7.17 2.09 -5.02
CA GLY A 64 7.11 3.21 -4.09
C GLY A 64 6.46 2.81 -2.77
N LEU A 65 6.75 3.60 -1.74
CA LEU A 65 6.21 3.42 -0.41
C LEU A 65 6.04 4.76 0.27
N PHE A 66 4.80 5.14 0.54
CA PHE A 66 4.46 6.28 1.38
C PHE A 66 4.30 5.87 2.84
N VAL A 67 4.70 6.77 3.71
CA VAL A 67 4.38 6.76 5.14
C VAL A 67 3.38 7.88 5.40
N ALA A 68 2.25 7.54 5.99
CA ALA A 68 1.22 8.50 6.39
C ALA A 68 1.55 9.04 7.77
N ILE A 69 1.59 10.37 7.88
CA ILE A 69 1.96 11.10 9.08
C ILE A 69 0.80 11.97 9.51
N ASP A 70 0.40 11.86 10.76
CA ASP A 70 -0.59 12.73 11.37
C ASP A 70 -0.04 14.15 11.52
N LYS A 71 -0.79 15.16 11.10
CA LYS A 71 -0.34 16.57 11.18
C LYS A 71 -0.52 17.18 12.57
N ASP A 72 -1.34 16.57 13.42
CA ASP A 72 -1.59 17.10 14.77
C ASP A 72 -0.38 16.87 15.70
N ASP A 73 0.29 15.73 15.56
CA ASP A 73 1.41 15.34 16.44
C ASP A 73 2.72 15.04 15.67
N GLY A 74 2.67 15.01 14.34
CA GLY A 74 3.80 14.68 13.48
C GLY A 74 4.20 13.20 13.49
N VAL A 75 3.36 12.31 14.03
CA VAL A 75 3.71 10.90 14.23
C VAL A 75 3.26 10.04 13.04
N PRO A 76 4.14 9.17 12.51
CA PRO A 76 3.77 8.18 11.50
C PRO A 76 2.77 7.17 12.05
N PHE A 77 1.79 6.74 11.23
CA PHE A 77 0.77 5.79 11.66
C PHE A 77 0.46 4.66 10.66
N ALA A 78 0.83 4.81 9.38
CA ALA A 78 0.53 3.79 8.36
C ALA A 78 1.52 3.83 7.20
N THR A 79 1.52 2.75 6.39
CA THR A 79 2.19 2.70 5.09
C THR A 79 1.21 2.40 3.97
N ILE A 80 1.48 2.92 2.77
CA ILE A 80 0.78 2.66 1.52
C ILE A 80 1.82 2.60 0.41
N GLY A 81 1.83 1.55 -0.41
CA GLY A 81 2.83 1.44 -1.46
C GLY A 81 2.36 0.65 -2.68
N TRP A 82 3.29 0.48 -3.60
CA TRP A 82 3.11 -0.30 -4.83
C TRP A 82 4.41 -0.96 -5.27
N THR A 83 4.27 -1.93 -6.15
CA THR A 83 5.36 -2.61 -6.84
C THR A 83 5.00 -2.81 -8.32
N ASP A 84 5.98 -3.26 -9.08
CA ASP A 84 5.77 -3.72 -10.46
C ASP A 84 5.09 -2.67 -11.37
N TYR A 85 5.45 -1.39 -11.19
CA TYR A 85 4.98 -0.32 -12.06
C TYR A 85 5.54 -0.50 -13.48
N ASP A 86 4.65 -0.81 -14.42
CA ASP A 86 4.95 -0.89 -15.85
C ASP A 86 4.48 0.42 -16.51
N VAL A 87 5.45 1.29 -16.83
CA VAL A 87 5.17 2.61 -17.44
C VAL A 87 4.56 2.50 -18.84
N ASN A 88 4.83 1.42 -19.57
CA ASN A 88 4.31 1.25 -20.93
C ASN A 88 2.86 0.77 -20.93
N LYS A 89 2.49 -0.05 -19.96
CA LYS A 89 1.13 -0.58 -19.80
C LYS A 89 0.27 0.27 -18.86
N HIS A 90 0.87 1.22 -18.15
CA HIS A 90 0.20 2.02 -17.12
C HIS A 90 -0.49 1.17 -16.05
N ILE A 91 0.19 0.13 -15.57
CA ILE A 91 -0.29 -0.78 -14.54
C ILE A 91 0.69 -0.87 -13.38
N LEU A 92 0.19 -1.23 -12.20
CA LEU A 92 1.01 -1.55 -11.03
C LEU A 92 0.28 -2.50 -10.08
N ILE A 93 1.00 -3.04 -9.12
CA ILE A 93 0.44 -3.79 -7.99
C ILE A 93 0.42 -2.87 -6.76
N ALA A 94 -0.78 -2.41 -6.37
CA ALA A 94 -0.98 -1.68 -5.14
C ALA A 94 -0.90 -2.63 -3.93
N GLY A 95 -0.16 -2.23 -2.89
CA GLY A 95 0.03 -3.08 -1.72
C GLY A 95 0.79 -2.36 -0.61
N ARG A 96 1.50 -3.13 0.23
CA ARG A 96 2.24 -2.60 1.38
C ARG A 96 1.37 -1.74 2.30
N LEU A 97 0.06 -2.03 2.31
CA LEU A 97 -0.92 -1.37 3.15
C LEU A 97 -0.80 -1.90 4.58
N LEU A 98 -0.42 -1.04 5.49
CA LEU A 98 -0.31 -1.39 6.90
C LEU A 98 -0.68 -0.18 7.75
N VAL A 99 -1.79 -0.27 8.49
CA VAL A 99 -2.11 0.69 9.55
C VAL A 99 -1.43 0.19 10.81
N GLY A 100 -0.32 0.83 11.18
CA GLY A 100 0.53 0.42 12.30
C GLY A 100 -0.11 0.66 13.65
N LYS A 101 -0.84 1.76 13.79
CA LYS A 101 -1.56 2.14 15.01
C LYS A 101 -3.06 1.86 14.87
N ALA A 102 -3.59 1.04 15.77
CA ALA A 102 -4.97 0.50 15.69
C ALA A 102 -6.06 1.59 15.66
N GLU A 103 -5.85 2.69 16.38
CA GLU A 103 -6.77 3.82 16.47
C GLU A 103 -7.04 4.54 15.15
N TYR A 104 -6.13 4.40 14.19
CA TYR A 104 -6.31 4.98 12.85
C TYR A 104 -7.10 4.08 11.89
N ARG A 105 -7.36 2.81 12.27
CA ARG A 105 -8.12 1.88 11.42
C ARG A 105 -9.55 2.39 11.21
N GLY A 106 -9.91 2.64 9.96
CA GLY A 106 -11.24 3.18 9.61
C GLY A 106 -11.43 4.67 9.90
N SER A 107 -10.42 5.39 10.40
CA SER A 107 -10.48 6.82 10.68
C SER A 107 -10.52 7.68 9.42
N MET A 108 -10.92 8.95 9.57
CA MET A 108 -10.85 9.94 8.48
C MET A 108 -9.43 10.21 8.02
N LYS A 109 -8.43 10.14 8.92
CA LYS A 109 -7.01 10.32 8.58
C LYS A 109 -6.51 9.17 7.69
N TRP A 110 -6.91 7.93 7.99
CA TRP A 110 -6.60 6.79 7.12
C TRP A 110 -7.33 6.88 5.77
N TYR A 111 -8.58 7.33 5.77
CA TYR A 111 -9.32 7.57 4.54
C TYR A 111 -8.61 8.61 3.66
N GLU A 112 -8.22 9.75 4.23
CA GLU A 112 -7.50 10.79 3.49
C GLU A 112 -6.15 10.29 2.95
N ALA A 113 -5.37 9.56 3.75
CA ALA A 113 -4.11 8.97 3.32
C ALA A 113 -4.30 8.05 2.10
N THR A 114 -5.32 7.20 2.15
CA THR A 114 -5.66 6.32 1.04
C THR A 114 -6.10 7.10 -0.20
N LEU A 115 -6.93 8.12 -0.03
CA LEU A 115 -7.41 8.95 -1.13
C LEU A 115 -6.26 9.67 -1.83
N LEU A 116 -5.36 10.30 -1.08
CA LEU A 116 -4.20 11.02 -1.62
C LEU A 116 -3.24 10.09 -2.36
N ALA A 117 -2.93 8.93 -1.78
CA ALA A 117 -2.09 7.95 -2.44
C ALA A 117 -2.69 7.48 -3.78
N ASN A 118 -4.00 7.19 -3.79
CA ASN A 118 -4.68 6.76 -5.02
C ASN A 118 -4.74 7.88 -6.07
N LYS A 119 -5.01 9.12 -5.68
CA LYS A 119 -4.97 10.26 -6.61
C LYS A 119 -3.58 10.41 -7.22
N TYR A 120 -2.53 10.32 -6.41
CA TYR A 120 -1.17 10.36 -6.92
C TYR A 120 -0.91 9.27 -7.98
N LEU A 121 -1.30 8.02 -7.69
CA LEU A 121 -1.10 6.91 -8.61
C LEU A 121 -1.87 7.09 -9.93
N TYR A 122 -3.12 7.50 -9.87
CA TYR A 122 -3.93 7.69 -11.08
C TYR A 122 -3.60 8.97 -11.85
N GLU A 123 -3.47 10.10 -11.14
CA GLU A 123 -3.40 11.43 -11.77
C GLU A 123 -1.97 11.86 -12.07
N GLN A 124 -0.99 11.43 -11.27
CA GLN A 124 0.41 11.84 -11.43
C GLN A 124 1.25 10.75 -12.12
N LEU A 125 1.06 9.47 -11.78
CA LEU A 125 1.73 8.37 -12.47
C LEU A 125 0.96 7.87 -13.71
N GLY A 126 -0.28 8.33 -13.93
CA GLY A 126 -1.09 7.99 -15.09
C GLY A 126 -1.52 6.52 -15.16
N ILE A 127 -1.70 5.87 -14.01
CA ILE A 127 -2.09 4.47 -13.95
C ILE A 127 -3.48 4.26 -14.53
N CYS A 128 -3.64 3.26 -15.40
CA CYS A 128 -4.93 2.85 -15.93
C CYS A 128 -5.58 1.76 -15.08
N VAL A 129 -4.79 0.76 -14.65
CA VAL A 129 -5.29 -0.36 -13.85
C VAL A 129 -4.34 -0.63 -12.69
N MET A 130 -4.89 -0.71 -11.48
CA MET A 130 -4.20 -1.21 -10.30
C MET A 130 -4.64 -2.64 -10.01
N TYR A 131 -3.68 -3.52 -9.82
CA TYR A 131 -3.88 -4.84 -9.23
C TYR A 131 -3.58 -4.80 -7.74
N SER A 132 -4.12 -5.74 -6.98
CA SER A 132 -3.80 -5.93 -5.57
C SER A 132 -4.03 -7.38 -5.17
N HIS A 133 -3.21 -7.89 -4.25
CA HIS A 133 -3.29 -9.26 -3.77
C HIS A 133 -3.70 -9.29 -2.31
N VAL A 134 -4.73 -10.09 -2.00
CA VAL A 134 -5.28 -10.19 -0.64
C VAL A 134 -5.22 -11.64 -0.19
N VAL A 135 -4.58 -11.89 0.95
CA VAL A 135 -4.51 -13.22 1.56
C VAL A 135 -5.92 -13.73 1.86
N ILE A 136 -6.21 -14.98 1.47
CA ILE A 136 -7.50 -15.62 1.72
C ILE A 136 -7.78 -15.66 3.21
N GLY A 137 -8.96 -15.20 3.60
CA GLY A 137 -9.35 -15.08 5.02
C GLY A 137 -8.97 -13.74 5.67
N ASN A 138 -8.29 -12.83 4.96
CA ASN A 138 -8.11 -11.44 5.43
C ASN A 138 -9.36 -10.60 5.15
N VAL A 139 -10.43 -10.86 5.91
CA VAL A 139 -11.75 -10.23 5.74
C VAL A 139 -11.69 -8.70 5.83
N ALA A 140 -10.82 -8.16 6.68
CA ALA A 140 -10.66 -6.72 6.82
C ALA A 140 -10.12 -6.09 5.52
N SER A 141 -9.11 -6.69 4.92
CA SER A 141 -8.54 -6.25 3.65
C SER A 141 -9.54 -6.42 2.51
N GLU A 142 -10.28 -7.52 2.44
CA GLU A 142 -11.33 -7.74 1.42
C GLU A 142 -12.42 -6.67 1.49
N LYS A 143 -12.92 -6.34 2.69
CA LYS A 143 -13.92 -5.28 2.90
C LYS A 143 -13.37 -3.91 2.47
N TRP A 144 -12.11 -3.63 2.81
CA TRP A 144 -11.44 -2.41 2.42
C TRP A 144 -11.34 -2.29 0.89
N HIS A 145 -10.89 -3.35 0.20
CA HIS A 145 -10.80 -3.36 -1.27
C HIS A 145 -12.16 -3.11 -1.93
N LYS A 146 -13.21 -3.77 -1.45
CA LYS A 146 -14.59 -3.56 -1.94
C LYS A 146 -15.04 -2.11 -1.76
N LYS A 147 -14.81 -1.53 -0.56
CA LYS A 147 -15.15 -0.13 -0.25
C LYS A 147 -14.47 0.84 -1.23
N TRP A 148 -13.22 0.56 -1.62
CA TRP A 148 -12.45 1.40 -2.53
C TRP A 148 -12.66 1.07 -4.01
N GLY A 149 -13.69 0.29 -4.35
CA GLY A 149 -14.09 0.01 -5.73
C GLY A 149 -13.31 -1.11 -6.41
N TYR A 150 -12.45 -1.84 -5.69
CA TYR A 150 -11.78 -3.01 -6.25
C TYR A 150 -12.76 -4.15 -6.51
N ARG A 151 -12.56 -4.88 -7.60
CA ARG A 151 -13.25 -6.12 -7.93
C ARG A 151 -12.29 -7.28 -7.93
N ARG A 152 -12.78 -8.44 -7.50
CA ARG A 152 -12.01 -9.69 -7.59
C ARG A 152 -11.81 -10.04 -9.06
N ASN A 153 -10.59 -10.40 -9.41
CA ASN A 153 -10.27 -10.85 -10.76
C ASN A 153 -10.76 -12.29 -10.94
N GLY A 154 -11.93 -12.45 -11.52
CA GLY A 154 -12.61 -13.72 -11.75
C GLY A 154 -12.62 -14.11 -13.24
N GLY A 155 -11.48 -14.17 -13.90
CA GLY A 155 -11.37 -14.74 -15.24
C GLY A 155 -11.47 -13.76 -16.42
N MET A 156 -11.45 -12.47 -16.18
CA MET A 156 -11.45 -11.47 -17.28
C MET A 156 -10.07 -11.04 -17.74
N ILE A 157 -9.00 -11.41 -17.04
CA ILE A 157 -7.60 -11.08 -17.38
C ILE A 157 -6.76 -12.35 -17.19
N ALA A 158 -5.71 -12.51 -18.00
CA ALA A 158 -4.84 -13.68 -18.06
C ALA A 158 -3.95 -13.90 -16.80
N PHE A 159 -4.35 -13.37 -15.64
CA PHE A 159 -3.66 -13.57 -14.37
C PHE A 159 -4.41 -14.58 -13.49
N PRO A 160 -3.71 -15.42 -12.73
CA PRO A 160 -4.36 -16.33 -11.81
C PRO A 160 -5.15 -15.58 -10.74
N CYS A 161 -6.40 -16.01 -10.50
CA CYS A 161 -7.25 -15.41 -9.45
C CYS A 161 -6.76 -15.66 -8.03
N GLU A 162 -5.91 -16.66 -7.87
CA GLU A 162 -5.29 -17.02 -6.61
C GLU A 162 -3.79 -17.20 -6.79
N LEU A 163 -3.03 -16.53 -5.95
CA LEU A 163 -1.57 -16.63 -5.94
C LEU A 163 -1.11 -17.35 -4.67
N VAL A 164 -0.04 -18.11 -4.78
CA VAL A 164 0.65 -18.68 -3.63
C VAL A 164 1.96 -17.93 -3.42
N VAL A 165 2.04 -17.17 -2.33
CA VAL A 165 3.24 -16.42 -1.97
C VAL A 165 3.66 -16.85 -0.57
N ASN A 166 4.89 -17.37 -0.43
CA ASN A 166 5.43 -17.89 0.84
C ASN A 166 4.44 -18.77 1.63
N GLY A 167 3.75 -19.68 0.91
CA GLY A 167 2.77 -20.59 1.50
C GLY A 167 1.38 -20.01 1.77
N MET A 168 1.18 -18.72 1.57
CA MET A 168 -0.15 -18.10 1.70
C MET A 168 -0.82 -17.95 0.33
N ARG A 169 -2.07 -18.44 0.23
CA ARG A 169 -2.89 -18.23 -0.97
C ARG A 169 -3.52 -16.85 -0.94
N GLN A 170 -3.59 -16.20 -2.10
CA GLN A 170 -4.10 -14.84 -2.25
C GLN A 170 -5.11 -14.77 -3.39
N HIS A 171 -6.14 -13.93 -3.21
CA HIS A 171 -7.00 -13.50 -4.30
C HIS A 171 -6.40 -12.26 -4.95
N GLU A 172 -6.47 -12.20 -6.27
CA GLU A 172 -6.16 -10.99 -7.01
C GLU A 172 -7.41 -10.12 -7.16
N TYR A 173 -7.21 -8.83 -6.98
CA TYR A 173 -8.20 -7.78 -7.22
C TYR A 173 -7.65 -6.79 -8.24
N TYR A 174 -8.55 -6.11 -8.94
CA TYR A 174 -8.19 -5.04 -9.86
C TYR A 174 -9.12 -3.85 -9.68
N ARG A 175 -8.65 -2.67 -10.11
CA ARG A 175 -9.43 -1.44 -10.11
C ARG A 175 -8.93 -0.49 -11.19
N THR A 176 -9.84 0.04 -12.01
CA THR A 176 -9.56 1.13 -12.94
C THR A 176 -9.80 2.49 -12.29
N TYR A 177 -9.32 3.57 -12.94
CA TYR A 177 -9.62 4.94 -12.50
C TYR A 177 -11.12 5.21 -12.41
N GLU A 178 -11.89 4.76 -13.40
CA GLU A 178 -13.36 4.93 -13.40
C GLU A 178 -14.02 4.25 -12.20
N MET A 179 -13.60 3.03 -11.85
CA MET A 179 -14.10 2.31 -10.67
C MET A 179 -13.76 3.04 -9.37
N PHE A 180 -12.54 3.58 -9.28
CA PHE A 180 -12.10 4.40 -8.15
C PHE A 180 -12.93 5.68 -8.03
N SER A 181 -13.11 6.41 -9.13
CA SER A 181 -13.87 7.66 -9.18
C SER A 181 -15.33 7.45 -8.75
N ARG A 182 -16.00 6.42 -9.29
CA ARG A 182 -17.38 6.08 -8.89
C ARG A 182 -17.52 5.72 -7.42
N ALA A 183 -16.53 5.05 -6.82
CA ALA A 183 -16.57 4.65 -5.41
C ALA A 183 -16.35 5.81 -4.43
N ASN A 184 -15.77 6.93 -4.90
CA ASN A 184 -15.37 8.04 -4.04
C ASN A 184 -16.09 9.38 -4.34
N ASN A 185 -16.96 9.41 -5.37
CA ASN A 185 -17.79 10.59 -5.71
C ASN A 185 -19.23 10.47 -5.20
N ASN A 186 -19.56 9.43 -4.41
CA ASN A 186 -20.79 9.27 -3.67
C ASN A 186 -20.51 9.50 -2.17
#